data_28fa1433414c12825f6cc75b4f8afb7d
#
_entry.id   28fa1433414c12825f6cc75b4f8afb7d
#
_cell.length_a   1.000
_cell.length_b   1.000
_cell.length_c   1.000
_cell.angle_alpha   90.00
_cell.angle_beta   90.00
_cell.angle_gamma   90.00
#
_symmetry.space_group_name_H-M   'P 1'
#
loop_
_entity.id
_entity.type
_entity.pdbx_description
1 polymer ?
#
loop_
_entity_poly.entity_id
_entity_poly.type
_entity_poly.pdbx_seq_one_letter_code
_entity_poly.pdbx_strand_id
1 'polypeptide(L)'
;MKDHTYRLIRTAEVLLFFCICFVTAATLKVEHAPDEAMRYVIPQFIEKYHHLPTGLEPELIHPAWGFSYAVYPYLTSIISAFFMQIASFFSGGTASLLLAARLVSVLSGTASLFLFFKIGELLFDNKKSVVMLATFCGFLPQFLFLSSYQNNDSFAVFTVALIIYFWLKGLKNRWRLSTCIGLGISCGLCALSYYNAYVFLLTTILLFFMSLLIYKEKLAKILKKALLVFAAAFLVGGWFFIRNAVLHDGDFLGMRTIQESAEEHAQEDFKPSLKQTPASQGLSFADTFIHVYPGHQANWIFSTVCSFIGSFSYMTVRLSYLLYGLYVALFAIGFLLFFFLALRRSWWKDKIRRLLFLTLTLSILITLVLVMFNTYYSDYQAQGRYLMPALIPLMILITDGYGTALPTAAHAKTALRNRRTILF
;
A
#
# COMPACT_ATOMS: atom_id res chain seq x y z
N MET A 1 25.65 -9.28 -11.42
CA MET A 1 26.07 -7.99 -10.79
C MET A 1 26.95 -8.29 -9.60
N LYS A 2 28.10 -7.58 -9.44
CA LYS A 2 29.02 -7.74 -8.29
C LYS A 2 28.37 -7.19 -7.00
N ASP A 3 28.78 -7.72 -5.84
CA ASP A 3 28.19 -7.32 -4.53
C ASP A 3 28.39 -5.84 -4.21
N HIS A 4 29.57 -5.31 -4.50
CA HIS A 4 29.86 -3.88 -4.32
C HIS A 4 28.94 -3.01 -5.18
N THR A 5 28.80 -3.31 -6.47
CA THR A 5 27.89 -2.58 -7.38
C THR A 5 26.43 -2.62 -6.91
N TYR A 6 25.98 -3.79 -6.42
CA TYR A 6 24.64 -3.94 -5.87
C TYR A 6 24.40 -3.04 -4.64
N ARG A 7 25.36 -3.04 -3.70
CA ARG A 7 25.26 -2.21 -2.48
C ARG A 7 25.23 -0.72 -2.83
N LEU A 8 26.07 -0.31 -3.79
CA LEU A 8 26.11 1.08 -4.26
C LEU A 8 24.77 1.51 -4.87
N ILE A 9 24.21 0.70 -5.81
CA ILE A 9 22.90 0.98 -6.43
C ILE A 9 21.81 1.08 -5.36
N ARG A 10 21.73 0.12 -4.44
CA ARG A 10 20.73 0.14 -3.36
C ARG A 10 20.83 1.42 -2.53
N THR A 11 22.03 1.79 -2.10
CA THR A 11 22.23 3.00 -1.30
C THR A 11 21.88 4.25 -2.11
N ALA A 12 22.30 4.32 -3.37
CA ALA A 12 22.01 5.45 -4.25
C ALA A 12 20.49 5.60 -4.50
N GLU A 13 19.77 4.50 -4.78
CA GLU A 13 18.31 4.55 -4.97
C GLU A 13 17.57 4.98 -3.70
N VAL A 14 17.95 4.48 -2.52
CA VAL A 14 17.32 4.89 -1.26
C VAL A 14 17.55 6.37 -0.95
N LEU A 15 18.78 6.85 -1.15
CA LEU A 15 19.11 8.28 -0.96
C LEU A 15 18.39 9.16 -2.00
N LEU A 16 18.39 8.76 -3.26
CA LEU A 16 17.71 9.49 -4.33
C LEU A 16 16.19 9.58 -4.06
N PHE A 17 15.56 8.48 -3.67
CA PHE A 17 14.16 8.45 -3.31
C PHE A 17 13.86 9.43 -2.17
N PHE A 18 14.64 9.32 -1.08
CA PHE A 18 14.49 10.23 0.07
C PHE A 18 14.63 11.70 -0.36
N CYS A 19 15.67 12.03 -1.14
CA CYS A 19 15.88 13.40 -1.59
C CYS A 19 14.73 13.91 -2.46
N ILE A 20 14.24 13.10 -3.42
CA ILE A 20 13.11 13.49 -4.28
C ILE A 20 11.86 13.75 -3.42
N CYS A 21 11.51 12.80 -2.53
CA CYS A 21 10.32 12.95 -1.70
C CYS A 21 10.45 14.11 -0.72
N PHE A 22 11.62 14.32 -0.12
CA PHE A 22 11.88 15.42 0.81
C PHE A 22 11.80 16.79 0.14
N VAL A 23 12.43 16.95 -1.03
CA VAL A 23 12.37 18.21 -1.80
C VAL A 23 10.94 18.48 -2.25
N THR A 24 10.22 17.45 -2.73
CA THR A 24 8.81 17.60 -3.09
C THR A 24 7.96 17.96 -1.86
N ALA A 25 8.20 17.32 -0.71
CA ALA A 25 7.53 17.64 0.54
C ALA A 25 7.76 19.09 1.01
N ALA A 26 8.96 19.63 0.75
CA ALA A 26 9.30 21.01 1.11
C ALA A 26 8.69 22.05 0.17
N THR A 27 8.42 21.70 -1.09
CA THR A 27 7.99 22.65 -2.13
C THR A 27 6.52 22.52 -2.54
N LEU A 28 5.88 21.37 -2.27
CA LEU A 28 4.49 21.12 -2.62
C LEU A 28 3.55 21.99 -1.78
N LYS A 29 2.64 22.73 -2.43
CA LYS A 29 1.60 23.48 -1.73
C LYS A 29 0.49 22.55 -1.23
N VAL A 30 -0.14 22.88 -0.10
CA VAL A 30 -1.24 22.07 0.50
C VAL A 30 -2.39 21.91 -0.49
N GLU A 31 -2.71 22.95 -1.24
CA GLU A 31 -3.80 22.95 -2.24
C GLU A 31 -3.59 21.95 -3.40
N HIS A 32 -2.38 21.43 -3.57
CA HIS A 32 -2.04 20.46 -4.61
C HIS A 32 -1.91 19.02 -4.07
N ALA A 33 -2.13 18.82 -2.77
CA ALA A 33 -2.04 17.52 -2.12
C ALA A 33 -3.45 17.01 -1.73
N PRO A 34 -3.99 16.00 -2.44
CA PRO A 34 -5.34 15.52 -2.19
C PRO A 34 -5.56 15.07 -0.75
N ASP A 35 -6.65 15.52 -0.13
CA ASP A 35 -7.07 15.23 1.25
C ASP A 35 -6.09 15.71 2.33
N GLU A 36 -4.95 16.34 1.98
CA GLU A 36 -3.94 16.75 2.96
C GLU A 36 -4.51 17.75 3.96
N ALA A 37 -5.30 18.72 3.51
CA ALA A 37 -5.90 19.72 4.40
C ALA A 37 -6.75 19.07 5.50
N MET A 38 -7.61 18.10 5.14
CA MET A 38 -8.46 17.37 6.10
C MET A 38 -7.65 16.47 7.04
N ARG A 39 -6.51 15.97 6.60
CA ARG A 39 -5.65 15.09 7.42
C ARG A 39 -4.71 15.89 8.28
N TYR A 40 -4.26 17.06 7.83
CA TYR A 40 -3.30 17.90 8.53
C TYR A 40 -3.88 18.57 9.77
N VAL A 41 -5.19 18.84 9.80
CA VAL A 41 -5.83 19.40 11.02
C VAL A 41 -5.71 18.46 12.23
N ILE A 42 -5.60 17.14 12.01
CA ILE A 42 -5.47 16.18 13.11
C ILE A 42 -4.13 16.31 13.86
N PRO A 43 -2.95 16.27 13.22
CA PRO A 43 -1.70 16.50 13.91
C PRO A 43 -1.58 17.92 14.45
N GLN A 44 -2.20 18.96 13.83
CA GLN A 44 -2.28 20.29 14.39
C GLN A 44 -3.06 20.33 15.71
N PHE A 45 -4.20 19.61 15.76
CA PHE A 45 -4.98 19.46 16.99
C PHE A 45 -4.15 18.80 18.10
N ILE A 46 -3.49 17.69 17.79
CA ILE A 46 -2.66 16.96 18.77
C ILE A 46 -1.48 17.82 19.25
N GLU A 47 -0.84 18.56 18.35
CA GLU A 47 0.27 19.46 18.67
C GLU A 47 -0.18 20.61 19.58
N LYS A 48 -1.35 21.18 19.29
CA LYS A 48 -1.90 22.33 20.05
C LYS A 48 -2.44 21.92 21.42
N TYR A 49 -3.19 20.83 21.49
CA TYR A 49 -3.93 20.46 22.70
C TYR A 49 -3.29 19.33 23.52
N HIS A 50 -2.25 18.70 23.01
CA HIS A 50 -1.49 17.60 23.65
C HIS A 50 -2.35 16.39 24.08
N HIS A 51 -3.47 16.15 23.39
CA HIS A 51 -4.28 14.94 23.57
C HIS A 51 -4.82 14.42 22.22
N LEU A 52 -5.26 13.16 22.21
CA LEU A 52 -5.80 12.54 21.01
C LEU A 52 -7.26 12.95 20.79
N PRO A 53 -7.64 13.41 19.59
CA PRO A 53 -9.02 13.80 19.27
C PRO A 53 -9.97 12.62 19.28
N THR A 54 -11.25 12.89 19.52
CA THR A 54 -12.34 11.93 19.34
C THR A 54 -12.76 11.81 17.88
N GLY A 55 -12.56 12.87 17.11
CA GLY A 55 -12.99 13.01 15.72
C GLY A 55 -14.34 13.72 15.55
N LEU A 56 -14.97 14.12 16.68
CA LEU A 56 -16.23 14.86 16.70
C LEU A 56 -16.05 16.33 17.16
N GLU A 57 -14.81 16.78 17.36
CA GLU A 57 -14.52 18.17 17.67
C GLU A 57 -14.89 19.06 16.48
N PRO A 58 -15.63 20.17 16.69
CA PRO A 58 -16.11 21.05 15.60
C PRO A 58 -15.00 21.56 14.69
N GLU A 59 -13.79 21.79 15.22
CA GLU A 59 -12.64 22.26 14.46
C GLU A 59 -12.01 21.17 13.55
N LEU A 60 -12.35 19.90 13.76
CA LEU A 60 -11.89 18.77 12.94
C LEU A 60 -12.91 18.35 11.89
N ILE A 61 -14.18 18.74 12.04
CA ILE A 61 -15.25 18.42 11.09
C ILE A 61 -15.06 19.29 9.85
N HIS A 62 -14.91 18.65 8.70
CA HIS A 62 -14.77 19.37 7.43
C HIS A 62 -16.09 20.06 7.04
N PRO A 63 -16.10 21.38 6.75
CA PRO A 63 -17.33 22.15 6.57
C PRO A 63 -18.18 21.71 5.35
N ALA A 64 -17.59 21.09 4.32
CA ALA A 64 -18.34 20.58 3.19
C ALA A 64 -18.75 19.11 3.38
N TRP A 65 -17.84 18.27 3.88
CA TRP A 65 -18.05 16.82 3.99
C TRP A 65 -18.71 16.38 5.30
N GLY A 66 -18.76 17.24 6.32
CA GLY A 66 -19.45 16.98 7.59
C GLY A 66 -18.82 15.93 8.50
N PHE A 67 -17.57 15.50 8.26
CA PHE A 67 -16.89 14.52 9.09
C PHE A 67 -15.39 14.80 9.23
N SER A 68 -14.75 14.08 10.15
CA SER A 68 -13.31 14.12 10.39
C SER A 68 -12.65 12.76 10.10
N TYR A 69 -11.44 12.77 9.53
CA TYR A 69 -10.62 11.57 9.43
C TYR A 69 -10.06 11.07 10.79
N ALA A 70 -10.24 11.82 11.87
CA ALA A 70 -9.80 11.40 13.21
C ALA A 70 -10.67 10.28 13.83
N VAL A 71 -11.81 9.94 13.23
CA VAL A 71 -12.61 8.76 13.58
C VAL A 71 -12.00 7.47 13.00
N TYR A 72 -11.29 7.55 11.87
CA TYR A 72 -10.53 6.42 11.29
C TYR A 72 -9.15 6.27 11.97
N PRO A 73 -8.43 5.14 11.77
CA PRO A 73 -7.06 5.01 12.26
C PRO A 73 -6.15 6.14 11.77
N TYR A 74 -5.58 6.90 12.70
CA TYR A 74 -4.76 8.09 12.41
C TYR A 74 -3.35 8.04 13.04
N LEU A 75 -2.74 6.84 13.11
CA LEU A 75 -1.38 6.68 13.65
C LEU A 75 -0.37 7.59 12.94
N THR A 76 -0.50 7.76 11.63
CA THR A 76 0.33 8.70 10.86
C THR A 76 0.25 10.13 11.40
N SER A 77 -0.94 10.60 11.76
CA SER A 77 -1.14 11.94 12.34
C SER A 77 -0.54 12.06 13.75
N ILE A 78 -0.58 11.00 14.56
CA ILE A 78 0.09 10.97 15.87
C ILE A 78 1.60 11.13 15.69
N ILE A 79 2.20 10.39 14.76
CA ILE A 79 3.63 10.48 14.46
C ILE A 79 3.96 11.85 13.85
N SER A 80 3.09 12.39 12.99
CA SER A 80 3.23 13.75 12.44
C SER A 80 3.26 14.79 13.54
N ALA A 81 2.33 14.73 14.50
CA ALA A 81 2.28 15.65 15.64
C ALA A 81 3.56 15.59 16.48
N PHE A 82 4.13 14.40 16.68
CA PHE A 82 5.42 14.24 17.35
C PHE A 82 6.55 14.96 16.62
N PHE A 83 6.63 14.83 15.28
CA PHE A 83 7.63 15.58 14.49
C PHE A 83 7.37 17.09 14.51
N MET A 84 6.09 17.51 14.50
CA MET A 84 5.72 18.93 14.63
C MET A 84 6.15 19.49 15.98
N GLN A 85 5.94 18.79 17.09
CA GLN A 85 6.41 19.18 18.41
C GLN A 85 7.94 19.35 18.43
N ILE A 86 8.69 18.44 17.82
CA ILE A 86 10.14 18.61 17.71
C ILE A 86 10.48 19.85 16.87
N ALA A 87 9.81 20.06 15.75
CA ALA A 87 10.08 21.20 14.87
C ALA A 87 9.76 22.53 15.55
N SER A 88 8.71 22.60 16.39
CA SER A 88 8.30 23.81 17.11
C SER A 88 9.37 24.34 18.06
N PHE A 89 10.26 23.47 18.60
CA PHE A 89 11.41 23.90 19.39
C PHE A 89 12.45 24.70 18.59
N PHE A 90 12.52 24.50 17.27
CA PHE A 90 13.49 25.15 16.39
C PHE A 90 12.86 26.27 15.56
N SER A 91 11.62 26.05 15.10
CA SER A 91 10.87 27.00 14.28
C SER A 91 9.37 26.70 14.33
N GLY A 92 8.59 27.61 14.92
CA GLY A 92 7.12 27.54 14.95
C GLY A 92 6.42 28.01 13.67
N GLY A 93 7.16 28.25 12.57
CA GLY A 93 6.57 28.69 11.32
C GLY A 93 5.71 27.61 10.66
N THR A 94 4.60 28.01 10.04
CA THR A 94 3.65 27.07 9.40
C THR A 94 4.29 26.16 8.36
N ALA A 95 5.25 26.65 7.58
CA ALA A 95 5.98 25.85 6.58
C ALA A 95 6.85 24.76 7.22
N SER A 96 7.51 25.05 8.35
CA SER A 96 8.33 24.06 9.06
C SER A 96 7.47 23.00 9.74
N LEU A 97 6.34 23.38 10.32
CA LEU A 97 5.38 22.42 10.90
C LEU A 97 4.75 21.52 9.85
N LEU A 98 4.38 22.07 8.70
CA LEU A 98 3.85 21.27 7.58
C LEU A 98 4.90 20.27 7.06
N LEU A 99 6.15 20.72 6.86
CA LEU A 99 7.23 19.83 6.44
C LEU A 99 7.47 18.71 7.48
N ALA A 100 7.45 19.06 8.77
CA ALA A 100 7.58 18.09 9.86
C ALA A 100 6.44 17.03 9.82
N ALA A 101 5.20 17.45 9.59
CA ALA A 101 4.08 16.53 9.44
C ALA A 101 4.25 15.58 8.24
N ARG A 102 4.79 16.07 7.12
CA ARG A 102 5.06 15.29 5.89
C ARG A 102 6.18 14.28 6.04
N LEU A 103 7.09 14.45 7.02
CA LEU A 103 8.21 13.51 7.25
C LEU A 103 7.75 12.07 7.46
N VAL A 104 6.57 11.85 8.03
CA VAL A 104 6.01 10.50 8.20
C VAL A 104 5.87 9.81 6.85
N SER A 105 5.33 10.49 5.84
CA SER A 105 5.17 9.95 4.49
C SER A 105 6.52 9.74 3.80
N VAL A 106 7.44 10.69 3.90
CA VAL A 106 8.79 10.59 3.34
C VAL A 106 9.56 9.41 3.93
N LEU A 107 9.54 9.26 5.25
CA LEU A 107 10.23 8.17 5.94
C LEU A 107 9.57 6.81 5.66
N SER A 108 8.24 6.75 5.62
CA SER A 108 7.49 5.52 5.29
C SER A 108 7.78 5.05 3.86
N GLY A 109 7.77 5.97 2.89
CA GLY A 109 8.13 5.67 1.50
C GLY A 109 9.58 5.19 1.38
N THR A 110 10.52 5.87 2.04
CA THR A 110 11.95 5.49 2.04
C THR A 110 12.17 4.12 2.69
N ALA A 111 11.52 3.86 3.82
CA ALA A 111 11.56 2.55 4.49
C ALA A 111 10.93 1.45 3.62
N SER A 112 9.86 1.78 2.87
CA SER A 112 9.24 0.87 1.91
C SER A 112 10.23 0.47 0.82
N LEU A 113 10.94 1.42 0.23
CA LEU A 113 11.95 1.13 -0.80
C LEU A 113 13.06 0.22 -0.24
N PHE A 114 13.52 0.46 0.98
CA PHE A 114 14.48 -0.44 1.62
C PHE A 114 13.91 -1.86 1.80
N LEU A 115 12.63 -1.98 2.18
CA LEU A 115 11.94 -3.27 2.29
C LEU A 115 11.75 -3.94 0.92
N PHE A 116 11.54 -3.19 -0.17
CA PHE A 116 11.44 -3.77 -1.52
C PHE A 116 12.73 -4.47 -1.92
N PHE A 117 13.89 -3.90 -1.58
CA PHE A 117 15.18 -4.59 -1.73
C PHE A 117 15.23 -5.87 -0.88
N LYS A 118 14.79 -5.82 0.39
CA LYS A 118 14.79 -6.98 1.29
C LYS A 118 13.83 -8.09 0.84
N ILE A 119 12.67 -7.73 0.32
CA ILE A 119 11.71 -8.65 -0.30
C ILE A 119 12.34 -9.31 -1.54
N GLY A 120 12.94 -8.50 -2.40
CA GLY A 120 13.64 -9.00 -3.58
C GLY A 120 14.79 -9.96 -3.25
N GLU A 121 15.60 -9.64 -2.23
CA GLU A 121 16.69 -10.52 -1.72
C GLU A 121 16.19 -11.89 -1.21
N LEU A 122 14.94 -11.96 -0.73
CA LEU A 122 14.32 -13.22 -0.28
C LEU A 122 13.68 -14.02 -1.41
N LEU A 123 13.25 -13.35 -2.50
CA LEU A 123 12.52 -13.95 -3.62
C LEU A 123 13.41 -14.35 -4.80
N PHE A 124 14.43 -13.54 -5.10
CA PHE A 124 15.21 -13.65 -6.34
C PHE A 124 16.69 -13.92 -6.05
N ASP A 125 17.26 -14.94 -6.68
CA ASP A 125 18.69 -15.20 -6.63
C ASP A 125 19.49 -14.19 -7.46
N ASN A 126 18.85 -13.60 -8.48
CA ASN A 126 19.48 -12.62 -9.37
C ASN A 126 19.33 -11.20 -8.83
N LYS A 127 20.44 -10.56 -8.47
CA LYS A 127 20.48 -9.18 -7.99
C LYS A 127 19.90 -8.14 -8.96
N LYS A 128 19.90 -8.40 -10.27
CA LYS A 128 19.24 -7.52 -11.23
C LYS A 128 17.73 -7.51 -11.03
N SER A 129 17.12 -8.68 -10.77
CA SER A 129 15.69 -8.78 -10.45
C SER A 129 15.37 -8.11 -9.11
N VAL A 130 16.28 -8.16 -8.13
CA VAL A 130 16.11 -7.44 -6.85
C VAL A 130 16.04 -5.93 -7.07
N VAL A 131 17.01 -5.37 -7.82
CA VAL A 131 17.01 -3.94 -8.18
C VAL A 131 15.76 -3.59 -8.98
N MET A 132 15.40 -4.39 -9.99
CA MET A 132 14.23 -4.14 -10.82
C MET A 132 12.92 -4.07 -10.00
N LEU A 133 12.73 -4.99 -9.03
CA LEU A 133 11.58 -4.92 -8.11
C LEU A 133 11.57 -3.61 -7.33
N ALA A 134 12.71 -3.25 -6.73
CA ALA A 134 12.82 -2.05 -5.92
C ALA A 134 12.57 -0.77 -6.74
N THR A 135 13.16 -0.68 -7.94
CA THR A 135 12.97 0.43 -8.86
C THR A 135 11.52 0.54 -9.34
N PHE A 136 10.89 -0.57 -9.74
CA PHE A 136 9.49 -0.58 -10.23
C PHE A 136 8.50 -0.15 -9.14
N CYS A 137 8.70 -0.60 -7.89
CA CYS A 137 7.87 -0.16 -6.78
C CYS A 137 8.18 1.27 -6.34
N GLY A 138 9.48 1.57 -6.11
CA GLY A 138 9.90 2.82 -5.49
C GLY A 138 9.78 4.03 -6.40
N PHE A 139 10.15 3.89 -7.67
CA PHE A 139 10.14 5.02 -8.61
C PHE A 139 8.89 5.06 -9.50
N LEU A 140 7.80 4.40 -9.09
CA LEU A 140 6.50 4.67 -9.68
C LEU A 140 6.10 6.12 -9.34
N PRO A 141 5.81 6.98 -10.34
CA PRO A 141 5.58 8.41 -10.10
C PRO A 141 4.50 8.69 -9.05
N GLN A 142 3.42 7.90 -9.06
CA GLN A 142 2.36 8.04 -8.05
C GLN A 142 2.85 7.70 -6.64
N PHE A 143 3.71 6.70 -6.46
CA PHE A 143 4.23 6.34 -5.15
C PHE A 143 5.21 7.40 -4.61
N LEU A 144 6.03 8.00 -5.47
CA LEU A 144 6.86 9.16 -5.12
C LEU A 144 6.00 10.33 -4.62
N PHE A 145 4.92 10.65 -5.35
CA PHE A 145 4.01 11.72 -4.97
C PHE A 145 3.32 11.44 -3.62
N LEU A 146 2.75 10.24 -3.43
CA LEU A 146 2.13 9.84 -2.17
C LEU A 146 3.12 9.82 -0.99
N SER A 147 4.40 9.60 -1.25
CA SER A 147 5.46 9.66 -0.24
C SER A 147 5.94 11.08 0.07
N SER A 148 5.32 12.12 -0.51
CA SER A 148 5.78 13.50 -0.41
C SER A 148 4.83 14.44 0.34
N TYR A 149 3.64 13.99 0.73
CA TYR A 149 2.69 14.82 1.48
C TYR A 149 2.01 14.00 2.60
N GLN A 150 1.36 14.69 3.53
CA GLN A 150 0.76 14.04 4.70
C GLN A 150 -0.50 13.27 4.30
N ASN A 151 -0.39 11.94 4.31
CA ASN A 151 -1.46 10.99 3.99
C ASN A 151 -1.21 9.63 4.68
N ASN A 152 -2.16 8.69 4.54
CA ASN A 152 -2.04 7.34 5.07
C ASN A 152 -1.51 6.34 4.03
N ASP A 153 -1.48 6.68 2.73
CA ASP A 153 -1.20 5.73 1.64
C ASP A 153 0.24 5.21 1.69
N SER A 154 1.24 6.10 1.86
CA SER A 154 2.65 5.69 1.95
C SER A 154 2.93 4.80 3.16
N PHE A 155 2.30 5.09 4.31
CA PHE A 155 2.40 4.25 5.51
C PHE A 155 1.69 2.91 5.32
N ALA A 156 0.55 2.87 4.62
CA ALA A 156 -0.13 1.63 4.27
C ALA A 156 0.76 0.72 3.39
N VAL A 157 1.41 1.28 2.36
CA VAL A 157 2.38 0.54 1.52
C VAL A 157 3.55 0.03 2.35
N PHE A 158 4.07 0.82 3.30
CA PHE A 158 5.11 0.41 4.23
C PHE A 158 4.68 -0.80 5.08
N THR A 159 3.48 -0.77 5.65
CA THR A 159 2.98 -1.88 6.48
C THR A 159 2.74 -3.14 5.65
N VAL A 160 2.24 -3.01 4.42
CA VAL A 160 2.11 -4.12 3.46
C VAL A 160 3.49 -4.70 3.11
N ALA A 161 4.49 -3.85 2.89
CA ALA A 161 5.87 -4.31 2.65
C ALA A 161 6.42 -5.12 3.84
N LEU A 162 6.17 -4.67 5.07
CA LEU A 162 6.53 -5.42 6.29
C LEU A 162 5.82 -6.78 6.34
N ILE A 163 4.51 -6.82 6.08
CA ILE A 163 3.72 -8.07 6.06
C ILE A 163 4.32 -9.04 5.04
N ILE A 164 4.53 -8.62 3.79
CA ILE A 164 5.10 -9.48 2.73
C ILE A 164 6.53 -9.92 3.09
N TYR A 165 7.35 -9.06 3.66
CA TYR A 165 8.68 -9.42 4.14
C TYR A 165 8.61 -10.52 5.20
N PHE A 166 7.69 -10.43 6.18
CA PHE A 166 7.52 -11.46 7.18
C PHE A 166 6.83 -12.72 6.65
N TRP A 167 5.98 -12.62 5.62
CA TRP A 167 5.50 -13.80 4.89
C TRP A 167 6.66 -14.62 4.34
N LEU A 168 7.57 -13.97 3.62
CA LEU A 168 8.72 -14.63 3.01
C LEU A 168 9.66 -15.24 4.06
N LYS A 169 9.93 -14.52 5.13
CA LYS A 169 10.71 -15.05 6.26
C LYS A 169 10.03 -16.24 6.93
N GLY A 170 8.71 -16.15 7.14
CA GLY A 170 7.91 -17.21 7.75
C GLY A 170 7.86 -18.47 6.89
N LEU A 171 7.65 -18.31 5.59
CA LEU A 171 7.70 -19.44 4.64
C LEU A 171 9.09 -20.07 4.57
N LYS A 172 10.16 -19.30 4.69
CA LYS A 172 11.54 -19.81 4.66
C LYS A 172 11.94 -20.52 5.96
N ASN A 173 11.53 -20.03 7.13
CA ASN A 173 11.97 -20.52 8.44
C ASN A 173 10.88 -21.28 9.21
N ARG A 174 9.77 -21.64 8.53
CA ARG A 174 8.61 -22.34 9.10
C ARG A 174 8.01 -21.63 10.32
N TRP A 175 7.93 -20.29 10.23
CA TRP A 175 7.31 -19.45 11.26
C TRP A 175 7.97 -19.59 12.64
N ARG A 176 9.27 -19.26 12.73
CA ARG A 176 9.94 -19.10 14.03
C ARG A 176 9.21 -18.03 14.85
N LEU A 177 9.26 -18.16 16.18
CA LEU A 177 8.50 -17.26 17.10
C LEU A 177 8.82 -15.78 16.86
N SER A 178 10.09 -15.42 16.65
CA SER A 178 10.47 -14.03 16.31
C SER A 178 9.82 -13.53 15.00
N THR A 179 9.62 -14.41 14.02
CA THR A 179 8.94 -14.09 12.77
C THR A 179 7.44 -13.92 12.99
N CYS A 180 6.83 -14.72 13.88
CA CYS A 180 5.43 -14.54 14.28
C CYS A 180 5.21 -13.20 14.98
N ILE A 181 6.09 -12.81 15.88
CA ILE A 181 6.03 -11.49 16.56
C ILE A 181 6.16 -10.36 15.52
N GLY A 182 7.15 -10.43 14.62
CA GLY A 182 7.33 -9.43 13.58
C GLY A 182 6.13 -9.33 12.64
N LEU A 183 5.52 -10.46 12.26
CA LEU A 183 4.27 -10.48 11.48
C LEU A 183 3.12 -9.83 12.26
N GLY A 184 2.96 -10.16 13.54
CA GLY A 184 1.92 -9.58 14.39
C GLY A 184 2.07 -8.06 14.51
N ILE A 185 3.28 -7.56 14.79
CA ILE A 185 3.56 -6.12 14.81
C ILE A 185 3.20 -5.48 13.46
N SER A 186 3.59 -6.11 12.34
CA SER A 186 3.26 -5.61 11.00
C SER A 186 1.75 -5.56 10.74
N CYS A 187 1.01 -6.56 11.18
CA CYS A 187 -0.45 -6.59 11.10
C CYS A 187 -1.10 -5.51 11.97
N GLY A 188 -0.60 -5.29 13.19
CA GLY A 188 -1.08 -4.22 14.07
C GLY A 188 -0.84 -2.82 13.48
N LEU A 189 0.34 -2.57 12.92
CA LEU A 189 0.64 -1.32 12.20
C LEU A 189 -0.24 -1.16 10.96
N CYS A 190 -0.51 -2.24 10.21
CA CYS A 190 -1.41 -2.24 9.07
C CYS A 190 -2.84 -1.88 9.48
N ALA A 191 -3.32 -2.42 10.60
CA ALA A 191 -4.63 -2.09 11.16
C ALA A 191 -4.75 -0.60 11.55
N LEU A 192 -3.65 0.04 11.94
CA LEU A 192 -3.59 1.47 12.26
C LEU A 192 -3.23 2.37 11.05
N SER A 193 -3.09 1.82 9.84
CA SER A 193 -2.69 2.57 8.65
C SER A 193 -3.89 3.07 7.86
N TYR A 194 -4.47 2.23 7.03
CA TYR A 194 -5.55 2.58 6.13
C TYR A 194 -6.37 1.33 5.74
N TYR A 195 -7.70 1.46 5.69
CA TYR A 195 -8.60 0.34 5.42
C TYR A 195 -8.34 -0.37 4.09
N ASN A 196 -7.83 0.33 3.08
CA ASN A 196 -7.45 -0.27 1.79
C ASN A 196 -6.40 -1.38 1.92
N ALA A 197 -5.56 -1.34 2.98
CA ALA A 197 -4.53 -2.34 3.24
C ALA A 197 -5.05 -3.59 3.98
N TYR A 198 -6.29 -3.59 4.49
CA TYR A 198 -6.83 -4.69 5.30
C TYR A 198 -6.97 -6.02 4.55
N VAL A 199 -6.98 -5.97 3.23
CA VAL A 199 -6.86 -7.16 2.38
C VAL A 199 -5.65 -8.00 2.78
N PHE A 200 -4.54 -7.35 3.17
CA PHE A 200 -3.32 -8.04 3.58
C PHE A 200 -3.42 -8.68 4.97
N LEU A 201 -4.30 -8.21 5.84
CA LEU A 201 -4.64 -8.91 7.10
C LEU A 201 -5.37 -10.22 6.78
N LEU A 202 -6.39 -10.17 5.90
CA LEU A 202 -7.15 -11.34 5.47
C LEU A 202 -6.26 -12.38 4.77
N THR A 203 -5.46 -11.94 3.79
CA THR A 203 -4.58 -12.84 3.03
C THR A 203 -3.41 -13.35 3.88
N THR A 204 -3.02 -12.64 4.95
CA THR A 204 -2.09 -13.15 5.97
C THR A 204 -2.65 -14.35 6.69
N ILE A 205 -3.92 -14.30 7.11
CA ILE A 205 -4.58 -15.44 7.76
C ILE A 205 -4.53 -16.65 6.83
N LEU A 206 -4.93 -16.47 5.57
CA LEU A 206 -4.93 -17.54 4.57
C LEU A 206 -3.52 -18.15 4.38
N LEU A 207 -2.52 -17.31 4.08
CA LEU A 207 -1.13 -17.76 3.84
C LEU A 207 -0.55 -18.47 5.06
N PHE A 208 -0.75 -17.90 6.24
CA PHE A 208 -0.21 -18.40 7.49
C PHE A 208 -0.73 -19.81 7.79
N PHE A 209 -2.05 -19.99 7.84
CA PHE A 209 -2.66 -21.28 8.17
C PHE A 209 -2.40 -22.34 7.08
N MET A 210 -2.56 -21.98 5.81
CA MET A 210 -2.33 -22.91 4.70
C MET A 210 -0.87 -23.39 4.65
N SER A 211 0.10 -22.50 4.91
CA SER A 211 1.52 -22.88 4.94
C SER A 211 1.83 -23.85 6.10
N LEU A 212 1.26 -23.62 7.29
CA LEU A 212 1.44 -24.50 8.45
C LEU A 212 0.84 -25.88 8.21
N LEU A 213 -0.33 -25.96 7.53
CA LEU A 213 -0.92 -27.23 7.10
C LEU A 213 -0.02 -27.97 6.08
N ILE A 214 0.55 -27.26 5.10
CA ILE A 214 1.50 -27.82 4.14
C ILE A 214 2.74 -28.37 4.85
N TYR A 215 3.23 -27.67 5.90
CA TYR A 215 4.34 -28.13 6.73
C TYR A 215 3.97 -29.28 7.69
N LYS A 216 2.69 -29.67 7.75
CA LYS A 216 2.17 -30.74 8.66
C LYS A 216 2.49 -30.41 10.13
N GLU A 217 2.39 -29.16 10.54
CA GLU A 217 2.59 -28.75 11.93
C GLU A 217 1.43 -29.28 12.80
N LYS A 218 1.74 -29.66 14.05
CA LYS A 218 0.73 -30.10 15.03
C LYS A 218 -0.19 -28.94 15.41
N LEU A 219 -1.49 -29.19 15.60
CA LEU A 219 -2.50 -28.17 15.91
C LEU A 219 -2.09 -27.28 17.09
N ALA A 220 -1.57 -27.84 18.18
CA ALA A 220 -1.11 -27.07 19.33
C ALA A 220 -0.01 -26.06 18.97
N LYS A 221 0.92 -26.41 18.05
CA LYS A 221 1.93 -25.48 17.56
C LYS A 221 1.34 -24.41 16.65
N ILE A 222 0.36 -24.76 15.83
CA ILE A 222 -0.38 -23.81 14.98
C ILE A 222 -1.07 -22.77 15.86
N LEU A 223 -1.85 -23.22 16.87
CA LEU A 223 -2.54 -22.34 17.80
C LEU A 223 -1.59 -21.43 18.59
N LYS A 224 -0.46 -21.97 19.08
CA LYS A 224 0.57 -21.16 19.78
C LYS A 224 1.14 -20.06 18.89
N LYS A 225 1.47 -20.38 17.62
CA LYS A 225 1.99 -19.40 16.67
C LYS A 225 0.93 -18.37 16.30
N ALA A 226 -0.30 -18.79 16.07
CA ALA A 226 -1.42 -17.91 15.76
C ALA A 226 -1.73 -16.94 16.92
N LEU A 227 -1.78 -17.44 18.15
CA LEU A 227 -1.96 -16.62 19.35
C LEU A 227 -0.85 -15.58 19.50
N LEU A 228 0.40 -15.94 19.20
CA LEU A 228 1.53 -15.01 19.25
C LEU A 228 1.41 -13.89 18.21
N VAL A 229 1.00 -14.22 16.97
CA VAL A 229 0.73 -13.23 15.91
C VAL A 229 -0.41 -12.32 16.34
N PHE A 230 -1.52 -12.90 16.81
CA PHE A 230 -2.69 -12.14 17.26
C PHE A 230 -2.36 -11.23 18.44
N ALA A 231 -1.70 -11.74 19.48
CA ALA A 231 -1.33 -10.96 20.66
C ALA A 231 -0.42 -9.78 20.30
N ALA A 232 0.58 -10.00 19.44
CA ALA A 232 1.44 -8.91 18.97
C ALA A 232 0.69 -7.88 18.14
N ALA A 233 -0.22 -8.29 17.26
CA ALA A 233 -1.07 -7.40 16.47
C ALA A 233 -2.02 -6.59 17.36
N PHE A 234 -2.64 -7.25 18.34
CA PHE A 234 -3.57 -6.63 19.27
C PHE A 234 -2.88 -5.61 20.20
N LEU A 235 -1.70 -5.94 20.72
CA LEU A 235 -0.90 -4.99 21.53
C LEU A 235 -0.53 -3.72 20.76
N VAL A 236 -0.26 -3.83 19.46
CA VAL A 236 0.09 -2.68 18.62
C VAL A 236 -1.14 -1.91 18.17
N GLY A 237 -2.17 -2.58 17.67
CA GLY A 237 -3.32 -1.95 16.99
C GLY A 237 -4.61 -1.91 17.79
N GLY A 238 -4.79 -2.84 18.74
CA GLY A 238 -6.07 -3.05 19.44
C GLY A 238 -6.55 -1.86 20.27
N TRP A 239 -5.62 -1.08 20.83
CA TRP A 239 -5.94 0.09 21.65
C TRP A 239 -6.84 1.10 20.91
N PHE A 240 -6.61 1.31 19.61
CA PHE A 240 -7.38 2.27 18.82
C PHE A 240 -8.84 1.82 18.68
N PHE A 241 -9.05 0.56 18.33
CA PHE A 241 -10.40 0.00 18.14
C PHE A 241 -11.18 -0.09 19.46
N ILE A 242 -10.50 -0.40 20.56
CA ILE A 242 -11.11 -0.37 21.90
C ILE A 242 -11.51 1.07 22.25
N ARG A 243 -10.61 2.03 22.03
CA ARG A 243 -10.89 3.44 22.26
C ARG A 243 -12.08 3.93 21.44
N ASN A 244 -12.12 3.62 20.14
CA ASN A 244 -13.24 3.97 19.28
C ASN A 244 -14.56 3.35 19.79
N ALA A 245 -14.56 2.08 20.14
CA ALA A 245 -15.75 1.43 20.68
C ALA A 245 -16.26 2.13 21.96
N VAL A 246 -15.36 2.59 22.83
CA VAL A 246 -15.73 3.33 24.06
C VAL A 246 -16.25 4.73 23.75
N LEU A 247 -15.64 5.44 22.79
CA LEU A 247 -15.99 6.83 22.47
C LEU A 247 -17.24 6.96 21.60
N HIS A 248 -17.57 5.92 20.80
CA HIS A 248 -18.57 5.95 19.74
C HIS A 248 -19.60 4.82 19.89
N ASP A 249 -20.05 4.55 21.11
CA ASP A 249 -21.15 3.61 21.42
C ASP A 249 -21.03 2.25 20.70
N GLY A 250 -19.85 1.63 20.78
CA GLY A 250 -19.54 0.33 20.19
C GLY A 250 -19.09 0.37 18.72
N ASP A 251 -19.03 1.52 18.07
CA ASP A 251 -18.55 1.65 16.69
C ASP A 251 -17.01 1.62 16.62
N PHE A 252 -16.43 0.44 16.77
CA PHE A 252 -14.98 0.25 16.81
C PHE A 252 -14.29 0.59 15.49
N LEU A 253 -14.98 0.56 14.33
CA LEU A 253 -14.45 0.97 13.03
C LEU A 253 -14.70 2.45 12.69
N GLY A 254 -15.57 3.14 13.42
CA GLY A 254 -15.92 4.54 13.17
C GLY A 254 -16.78 4.75 11.92
N MET A 255 -17.28 3.68 11.30
CA MET A 255 -18.01 3.79 10.02
C MET A 255 -19.41 4.40 10.20
N ARG A 256 -20.12 3.99 11.25
CA ARG A 256 -21.43 4.55 11.60
C ARG A 256 -21.27 6.02 12.04
N THR A 257 -20.31 6.29 12.92
CA THR A 257 -20.02 7.63 13.45
C THR A 257 -19.73 8.63 12.34
N ILE A 258 -18.96 8.24 11.31
CA ILE A 258 -18.70 9.11 10.16
C ILE A 258 -19.95 9.36 9.34
N GLN A 259 -20.80 8.34 9.12
CA GLN A 259 -22.04 8.50 8.38
C GLN A 259 -23.02 9.43 9.10
N GLU A 260 -23.20 9.24 10.41
CA GLU A 260 -24.03 10.09 11.24
C GLU A 260 -23.53 11.55 11.27
N SER A 261 -22.24 11.75 11.49
CA SER A 261 -21.63 13.08 11.47
C SER A 261 -21.76 13.76 10.10
N ALA A 262 -21.53 13.02 9.01
CA ALA A 262 -21.69 13.55 7.67
C ALA A 262 -23.17 13.91 7.37
N GLU A 263 -24.13 13.08 7.81
CA GLU A 263 -25.56 13.37 7.61
C GLU A 263 -25.99 14.65 8.36
N GLU A 264 -25.45 14.86 9.55
CA GLU A 264 -25.77 16.01 10.39
C GLU A 264 -25.13 17.32 9.90
N HIS A 265 -23.82 17.27 9.55
CA HIS A 265 -22.99 18.47 9.37
C HIS A 265 -22.59 18.77 7.91
N ALA A 266 -22.77 17.82 6.96
CA ALA A 266 -22.39 18.06 5.56
C ALA A 266 -23.30 19.09 4.89
N GLN A 267 -22.74 19.76 3.89
CA GLN A 267 -23.56 20.52 2.93
C GLN A 267 -24.52 19.57 2.20
N GLU A 268 -25.67 20.06 1.77
CA GLU A 268 -26.76 19.28 1.17
C GLU A 268 -26.28 18.29 0.11
N ASP A 269 -25.45 18.75 -0.83
CA ASP A 269 -24.93 17.91 -1.94
C ASP A 269 -24.00 16.78 -1.50
N PHE A 270 -23.50 16.82 -0.26
CA PHE A 270 -22.53 15.86 0.29
C PHE A 270 -23.12 14.96 1.37
N LYS A 271 -24.39 15.13 1.72
CA LYS A 271 -25.07 14.27 2.70
C LYS A 271 -25.15 12.82 2.18
N PRO A 272 -24.79 11.83 3.02
CA PRO A 272 -24.86 10.42 2.64
C PRO A 272 -26.21 9.98 2.08
N SER A 273 -27.33 10.46 2.67
CA SER A 273 -28.70 10.14 2.24
C SER A 273 -29.06 10.68 0.85
N LEU A 274 -28.43 11.77 0.42
CA LEU A 274 -28.69 12.43 -0.87
C LEU A 274 -27.68 12.05 -1.95
N LYS A 275 -26.60 11.37 -1.57
CA LYS A 275 -25.50 11.02 -2.46
C LYS A 275 -25.94 10.02 -3.53
N GLN A 276 -25.80 10.42 -4.78
CA GLN A 276 -26.06 9.55 -5.91
C GLN A 276 -24.85 8.64 -6.17
N THR A 277 -25.08 7.33 -6.12
CA THR A 277 -24.08 6.32 -6.48
C THR A 277 -24.45 5.67 -7.82
N PRO A 278 -23.51 5.02 -8.54
CA PRO A 278 -23.87 4.23 -9.72
C PRO A 278 -25.00 3.23 -9.45
N ALA A 279 -24.95 2.55 -8.30
CA ALA A 279 -25.97 1.60 -7.88
C ALA A 279 -27.35 2.26 -7.67
N SER A 280 -27.42 3.42 -7.01
CA SER A 280 -28.69 4.14 -6.77
C SER A 280 -29.29 4.71 -8.07
N GLN A 281 -28.44 4.98 -9.06
CA GLN A 281 -28.84 5.41 -10.41
C GLN A 281 -29.23 4.24 -11.32
N GLY A 282 -29.14 2.99 -10.87
CA GLY A 282 -29.42 1.80 -11.67
C GLY A 282 -28.47 1.57 -12.84
N LEU A 283 -27.24 2.11 -12.78
CA LEU A 283 -26.25 1.95 -13.85
C LEU A 283 -25.73 0.52 -13.91
N SER A 284 -25.47 0.04 -15.12
CA SER A 284 -24.84 -1.26 -15.33
C SER A 284 -23.34 -1.23 -15.00
N PHE A 285 -22.73 -2.42 -14.91
CA PHE A 285 -21.27 -2.55 -14.80
C PHE A 285 -20.53 -1.83 -15.95
N ALA A 286 -21.03 -1.95 -17.18
CA ALA A 286 -20.42 -1.31 -18.34
C ALA A 286 -20.53 0.22 -18.25
N ASP A 287 -21.66 0.75 -17.84
CA ASP A 287 -21.86 2.20 -17.68
C ASP A 287 -20.97 2.78 -16.59
N THR A 288 -20.73 2.02 -15.53
CA THR A 288 -19.89 2.48 -14.40
C THR A 288 -18.40 2.42 -14.73
N PHE A 289 -17.91 1.35 -15.35
CA PHE A 289 -16.47 1.08 -15.43
C PHE A 289 -15.88 1.23 -16.84
N ILE A 290 -16.65 0.94 -17.90
CA ILE A 290 -16.17 0.91 -19.29
C ILE A 290 -16.55 2.20 -20.03
N HIS A 291 -17.77 2.67 -19.86
CA HIS A 291 -18.21 3.94 -20.45
C HIS A 291 -17.72 5.12 -19.62
N VAL A 292 -17.81 6.32 -20.19
CA VAL A 292 -17.50 7.56 -19.45
C VAL A 292 -18.66 7.88 -18.53
N TYR A 293 -18.39 7.90 -17.22
CA TYR A 293 -19.39 8.24 -16.20
C TYR A 293 -19.78 9.72 -16.32
N PRO A 294 -21.07 10.08 -16.15
CA PRO A 294 -21.52 11.46 -16.24
C PRO A 294 -20.68 12.43 -15.39
N GLY A 295 -20.31 13.57 -15.97
CA GLY A 295 -19.47 14.58 -15.32
C GLY A 295 -17.96 14.29 -15.34
N HIS A 296 -17.51 13.17 -15.90
CA HIS A 296 -16.10 12.81 -15.99
C HIS A 296 -15.56 12.91 -17.43
N GLN A 297 -14.26 13.12 -17.57
CA GLN A 297 -13.57 13.24 -18.86
C GLN A 297 -13.15 11.91 -19.48
N ALA A 298 -13.07 10.85 -18.67
CA ALA A 298 -12.62 9.52 -19.07
C ALA A 298 -13.30 8.44 -18.24
N ASN A 299 -13.31 7.21 -18.74
CA ASN A 299 -13.87 6.08 -18.02
C ASN A 299 -13.02 5.70 -16.79
N TRP A 300 -13.64 4.90 -15.92
CA TRP A 300 -13.03 4.47 -14.65
C TRP A 300 -11.70 3.73 -14.85
N ILE A 301 -11.65 2.78 -15.80
CA ILE A 301 -10.44 1.97 -16.06
C ILE A 301 -9.28 2.87 -16.46
N PHE A 302 -9.48 3.75 -17.45
CA PHE A 302 -8.45 4.64 -17.94
C PHE A 302 -7.95 5.59 -16.84
N SER A 303 -8.87 6.24 -16.13
CA SER A 303 -8.53 7.16 -15.05
C SER A 303 -7.78 6.45 -13.90
N THR A 304 -8.22 5.25 -13.54
CA THR A 304 -7.59 4.44 -12.47
C THR A 304 -6.18 3.99 -12.88
N VAL A 305 -5.99 3.52 -14.11
CA VAL A 305 -4.66 3.12 -14.62
C VAL A 305 -3.72 4.33 -14.69
N CYS A 306 -4.17 5.44 -15.25
CA CYS A 306 -3.35 6.66 -15.32
C CYS A 306 -2.95 7.16 -13.92
N SER A 307 -3.90 7.19 -12.98
CA SER A 307 -3.62 7.67 -11.62
C SER A 307 -2.89 6.64 -10.76
N PHE A 308 -2.88 5.35 -11.10
CA PHE A 308 -1.98 4.37 -10.50
C PHE A 308 -0.52 4.61 -10.89
N ILE A 309 -0.29 5.00 -12.15
CA ILE A 309 1.06 5.29 -12.66
C ILE A 309 1.53 6.66 -12.16
N GLY A 310 0.71 7.69 -12.31
CA GLY A 310 1.08 9.04 -11.90
C GLY A 310 0.06 10.09 -12.39
N SER A 311 -0.83 10.51 -11.50
CA SER A 311 -1.67 11.70 -11.67
C SER A 311 -1.59 12.50 -10.38
N PHE A 312 -1.18 13.76 -10.49
CA PHE A 312 -0.82 14.59 -9.36
C PHE A 312 -1.87 15.68 -9.12
N SER A 313 -1.76 16.33 -7.94
CA SER A 313 -2.78 17.25 -7.47
C SER A 313 -4.14 16.53 -7.49
N TYR A 314 -5.24 17.15 -7.56
CA TYR A 314 -6.55 16.47 -7.66
C TYR A 314 -6.77 15.81 -9.04
N MET A 315 -5.79 15.03 -9.52
CA MET A 315 -5.73 14.38 -10.84
C MET A 315 -5.73 15.37 -12.03
N THR A 316 -5.41 16.62 -11.77
CA THR A 316 -5.37 17.70 -12.77
C THR A 316 -4.05 17.73 -13.53
N VAL A 317 -2.96 17.32 -12.89
CA VAL A 317 -1.62 17.25 -13.50
C VAL A 317 -1.34 15.80 -13.90
N ARG A 318 -1.21 15.53 -15.19
CA ARG A 318 -1.03 14.20 -15.77
C ARG A 318 0.31 14.07 -16.47
N LEU A 319 0.83 12.86 -16.53
CA LEU A 319 1.95 12.52 -17.41
C LEU A 319 1.51 12.56 -18.88
N SER A 320 2.47 12.62 -19.79
CA SER A 320 2.13 12.49 -21.22
C SER A 320 1.56 11.10 -21.54
N TYR A 321 0.66 11.04 -22.53
CA TYR A 321 0.07 9.75 -22.95
C TYR A 321 1.12 8.74 -23.42
N LEU A 322 2.24 9.21 -23.97
CA LEU A 322 3.37 8.36 -24.34
C LEU A 322 3.95 7.66 -23.10
N LEU A 323 4.17 8.39 -22.01
CA LEU A 323 4.68 7.81 -20.77
C LEU A 323 3.69 6.81 -20.16
N TYR A 324 2.40 7.11 -20.11
CA TYR A 324 1.41 6.12 -19.70
C TYR A 324 1.46 4.86 -20.56
N GLY A 325 1.53 5.00 -21.88
CA GLY A 325 1.63 3.87 -22.81
C GLY A 325 2.89 3.03 -22.55
N LEU A 326 4.03 3.66 -22.29
CA LEU A 326 5.28 2.96 -21.95
C LEU A 326 5.17 2.18 -20.62
N TYR A 327 4.61 2.78 -19.56
CA TYR A 327 4.38 2.09 -18.29
C TYR A 327 3.41 0.92 -18.44
N VAL A 328 2.28 1.13 -19.14
CA VAL A 328 1.29 0.07 -19.40
C VAL A 328 1.92 -1.07 -20.20
N ALA A 329 2.66 -0.78 -21.26
CA ALA A 329 3.35 -1.79 -22.06
C ALA A 329 4.37 -2.56 -21.21
N LEU A 330 5.20 -1.85 -20.43
CA LEU A 330 6.18 -2.45 -19.54
C LEU A 330 5.51 -3.41 -18.54
N PHE A 331 4.46 -2.99 -17.88
CA PHE A 331 3.77 -3.80 -16.88
C PHE A 331 3.01 -4.97 -17.52
N ALA A 332 2.32 -4.74 -18.64
CA ALA A 332 1.59 -5.78 -19.36
C ALA A 332 2.53 -6.87 -19.89
N ILE A 333 3.66 -6.51 -20.50
CA ILE A 333 4.66 -7.46 -20.99
C ILE A 333 5.19 -8.31 -19.83
N GLY A 334 5.60 -7.69 -18.72
CA GLY A 334 6.10 -8.42 -17.55
C GLY A 334 5.06 -9.37 -16.95
N PHE A 335 3.80 -8.92 -16.84
CA PHE A 335 2.69 -9.73 -16.35
C PHE A 335 2.37 -10.91 -17.29
N LEU A 336 2.33 -10.67 -18.59
CA LEU A 336 2.11 -11.73 -19.60
C LEU A 336 3.26 -12.75 -19.58
N LEU A 337 4.51 -12.28 -19.50
CA LEU A 337 5.67 -13.17 -19.34
C LEU A 337 5.56 -14.04 -18.09
N PHE A 338 5.13 -13.45 -16.95
CA PHE A 338 4.87 -14.22 -15.74
C PHE A 338 3.84 -15.32 -16.00
N PHE A 339 2.69 -14.97 -16.56
CA PHE A 339 1.58 -15.89 -16.78
C PHE A 339 1.96 -17.04 -17.71
N PHE A 340 2.52 -16.74 -18.89
CA PHE A 340 2.90 -17.77 -19.89
C PHE A 340 4.06 -18.64 -19.43
N LEU A 341 5.03 -18.07 -18.70
CA LEU A 341 6.18 -18.82 -18.23
C LEU A 341 5.89 -19.58 -16.93
N ALA A 342 4.96 -19.12 -16.10
CA ALA A 342 4.54 -19.81 -14.89
C ALA A 342 4.02 -21.22 -15.19
N LEU A 343 3.25 -21.38 -16.27
CA LEU A 343 2.71 -22.67 -16.69
C LEU A 343 3.79 -23.70 -17.10
N ARG A 344 4.96 -23.23 -17.51
CA ARG A 344 6.08 -24.08 -17.97
C ARG A 344 7.11 -24.39 -16.89
N ARG A 345 6.98 -23.81 -15.69
CA ARG A 345 8.01 -23.89 -14.64
C ARG A 345 7.84 -25.07 -13.71
N SER A 346 8.98 -25.68 -13.34
CA SER A 346 9.06 -26.72 -12.30
C SER A 346 8.67 -26.21 -10.89
N TRP A 347 8.77 -24.90 -10.63
CA TRP A 347 8.43 -24.33 -9.32
C TRP A 347 6.93 -24.41 -8.99
N TRP A 348 6.07 -24.59 -10.00
CA TRP A 348 4.65 -24.86 -9.78
C TRP A 348 4.43 -26.19 -9.00
N LYS A 349 5.45 -27.05 -8.98
CA LYS A 349 5.48 -28.27 -8.15
C LYS A 349 5.77 -27.97 -6.68
N ASP A 350 6.42 -26.85 -6.34
CA ASP A 350 6.66 -26.42 -4.97
C ASP A 350 5.37 -25.81 -4.37
N LYS A 351 4.77 -26.54 -3.42
CA LYS A 351 3.50 -26.17 -2.79
C LYS A 351 3.58 -24.83 -2.07
N ILE A 352 4.71 -24.50 -1.44
CA ILE A 352 4.90 -23.24 -0.69
C ILE A 352 5.01 -22.07 -1.65
N ARG A 353 5.83 -22.20 -2.69
CA ARG A 353 5.97 -21.14 -3.70
C ARG A 353 4.66 -20.91 -4.44
N ARG A 354 3.94 -21.97 -4.80
CA ARG A 354 2.60 -21.86 -5.40
C ARG A 354 1.62 -21.15 -4.48
N LEU A 355 1.58 -21.52 -3.18
CA LEU A 355 0.73 -20.84 -2.20
C LEU A 355 1.04 -19.34 -2.13
N LEU A 356 2.33 -18.97 -2.06
CA LEU A 356 2.74 -17.55 -2.05
C LEU A 356 2.22 -16.80 -3.27
N PHE A 357 2.46 -17.29 -4.48
CA PHE A 357 2.04 -16.59 -5.70
C PHE A 357 0.52 -16.53 -5.86
N LEU A 358 -0.20 -17.58 -5.45
CA LEU A 358 -1.67 -17.55 -5.40
C LEU A 358 -2.17 -16.50 -4.38
N THR A 359 -1.53 -16.39 -3.22
CA THR A 359 -1.90 -15.38 -2.21
C THR A 359 -1.62 -13.96 -2.72
N LEU A 360 -0.48 -13.72 -3.38
CA LEU A 360 -0.17 -12.43 -3.99
C LEU A 360 -1.21 -12.04 -5.06
N THR A 361 -1.56 -12.99 -5.95
CA THR A 361 -2.59 -12.77 -6.98
C THR A 361 -3.95 -12.52 -6.34
N LEU A 362 -4.32 -13.29 -5.32
CA LEU A 362 -5.57 -13.10 -4.59
C LEU A 362 -5.63 -11.73 -3.91
N SER A 363 -4.52 -11.26 -3.32
CA SER A 363 -4.45 -9.91 -2.73
C SER A 363 -4.70 -8.82 -3.76
N ILE A 364 -4.16 -8.94 -4.98
CA ILE A 364 -4.42 -7.99 -6.07
C ILE A 364 -5.91 -8.01 -6.45
N LEU A 365 -6.47 -9.19 -6.66
CA LEU A 365 -7.87 -9.36 -7.09
C LEU A 365 -8.85 -8.83 -6.04
N ILE A 366 -8.66 -9.17 -4.76
CA ILE A 366 -9.53 -8.67 -3.68
C ILE A 366 -9.42 -7.15 -3.58
N THR A 367 -8.22 -6.58 -3.65
CA THR A 367 -8.04 -5.12 -3.62
C THR A 367 -8.81 -4.46 -4.77
N LEU A 368 -8.69 -4.98 -5.99
CA LEU A 368 -9.41 -4.47 -7.15
C LEU A 368 -10.93 -4.56 -6.97
N VAL A 369 -11.43 -5.74 -6.55
CA VAL A 369 -12.87 -5.96 -6.32
C VAL A 369 -13.42 -5.00 -5.26
N LEU A 370 -12.71 -4.80 -4.14
CA LEU A 370 -13.16 -3.89 -3.09
C LEU A 370 -13.17 -2.42 -3.56
N VAL A 371 -12.19 -1.99 -4.35
CA VAL A 371 -12.20 -0.64 -4.94
C VAL A 371 -13.35 -0.47 -5.92
N MET A 372 -13.64 -1.49 -6.75
CA MET A 372 -14.79 -1.47 -7.66
C MET A 372 -16.11 -1.49 -6.88
N PHE A 373 -16.21 -2.30 -5.83
CA PHE A 373 -17.40 -2.36 -4.97
C PHE A 373 -17.67 -0.98 -4.32
N ASN A 374 -16.63 -0.36 -3.73
CA ASN A 374 -16.75 0.98 -3.15
C ASN A 374 -17.17 2.02 -4.20
N THR A 375 -16.58 1.96 -5.41
CA THR A 375 -16.94 2.85 -6.52
C THR A 375 -18.41 2.73 -6.91
N TYR A 376 -18.94 1.50 -6.93
CA TYR A 376 -20.30 1.24 -7.37
C TYR A 376 -21.36 1.58 -6.31
N TYR A 377 -21.09 1.23 -5.03
CA TYR A 377 -22.10 1.32 -3.96
C TYR A 377 -21.95 2.53 -3.03
N SER A 378 -20.77 3.17 -2.99
CA SER A 378 -20.53 4.22 -1.98
C SER A 378 -20.16 5.56 -2.60
N ASP A 379 -19.12 5.58 -3.45
CA ASP A 379 -18.62 6.83 -4.03
C ASP A 379 -17.85 6.55 -5.31
N TYR A 380 -18.27 7.18 -6.44
CA TYR A 380 -17.57 7.01 -7.70
C TYR A 380 -16.14 7.55 -7.62
N GLN A 381 -15.18 6.65 -7.46
CA GLN A 381 -13.77 6.97 -7.29
C GLN A 381 -12.91 6.27 -8.36
N ALA A 382 -12.54 7.00 -9.40
CA ALA A 382 -11.67 6.52 -10.47
C ALA A 382 -10.19 6.83 -10.17
N GLN A 383 -9.70 6.38 -8.99
CA GLN A 383 -8.37 6.75 -8.47
C GLN A 383 -7.50 5.53 -8.18
N GLY A 384 -6.38 5.41 -8.91
CA GLY A 384 -5.42 4.32 -8.76
C GLY A 384 -4.67 4.31 -7.42
N ARG A 385 -4.70 5.41 -6.64
CA ARG A 385 -4.10 5.43 -5.29
C ARG A 385 -4.72 4.40 -4.35
N TYR A 386 -6.00 4.07 -4.52
CA TYR A 386 -6.65 3.03 -3.72
C TYR A 386 -6.16 1.61 -4.02
N LEU A 387 -5.47 1.42 -5.16
CA LEU A 387 -4.81 0.16 -5.51
C LEU A 387 -3.36 0.09 -5.04
N MET A 388 -2.80 1.14 -4.41
CA MET A 388 -1.39 1.15 -3.95
C MET A 388 -1.01 0.02 -2.99
N PRO A 389 -1.88 -0.50 -2.10
CA PRO A 389 -1.54 -1.70 -1.34
C PRO A 389 -1.19 -2.91 -2.23
N ALA A 390 -1.76 -3.02 -3.43
CA ALA A 390 -1.46 -4.08 -4.40
C ALA A 390 -0.20 -3.82 -5.23
N LEU A 391 0.48 -2.68 -5.09
CA LEU A 391 1.71 -2.34 -5.82
C LEU A 391 2.77 -3.43 -5.71
N ILE A 392 3.09 -3.84 -4.48
CA ILE A 392 4.17 -4.80 -4.22
C ILE A 392 3.86 -6.18 -4.83
N PRO A 393 2.69 -6.81 -4.58
CA PRO A 393 2.31 -8.04 -5.24
C PRO A 393 2.37 -7.96 -6.77
N LEU A 394 1.83 -6.90 -7.35
CA LEU A 394 1.84 -6.70 -8.80
C LEU A 394 3.28 -6.63 -9.35
N MET A 395 4.14 -5.83 -8.73
CA MET A 395 5.53 -5.68 -9.18
C MET A 395 6.37 -6.94 -8.94
N ILE A 396 6.04 -7.76 -7.93
CA ILE A 396 6.66 -9.10 -7.75
C ILE A 396 6.34 -9.98 -8.96
N LEU A 397 5.07 -10.06 -9.39
CA LEU A 397 4.66 -10.87 -10.54
C LEU A 397 5.34 -10.40 -11.83
N ILE A 398 5.34 -9.09 -12.07
CA ILE A 398 5.98 -8.47 -13.24
C ILE A 398 7.48 -8.75 -13.25
N THR A 399 8.16 -8.54 -12.13
CA THR A 399 9.60 -8.77 -11.99
C THR A 399 9.96 -10.24 -12.17
N ASP A 400 9.15 -11.18 -11.65
CA ASP A 400 9.35 -12.61 -11.83
C ASP A 400 9.19 -13.00 -13.31
N GLY A 401 8.26 -12.37 -14.02
CA GLY A 401 8.08 -12.53 -15.48
C GLY A 401 9.36 -12.16 -16.26
N TYR A 402 9.87 -10.96 -16.06
CA TYR A 402 11.10 -10.50 -16.70
C TYR A 402 12.34 -11.28 -16.26
N GLY A 403 12.47 -11.59 -14.98
CA GLY A 403 13.61 -12.32 -14.43
C GLY A 403 13.75 -13.72 -15.01
N THR A 404 12.64 -14.28 -15.51
CA THR A 404 12.63 -15.60 -16.17
C THR A 404 12.95 -15.53 -17.66
N ALA A 405 12.49 -14.48 -18.32
CA ALA A 405 12.76 -14.27 -19.75
C ALA A 405 14.24 -13.92 -20.02
N LEU A 406 14.89 -13.28 -19.03
CA LEU A 406 16.32 -12.93 -19.17
C LEU A 406 17.20 -14.14 -18.83
N PRO A 407 18.06 -14.60 -19.76
CA PRO A 407 18.94 -15.75 -19.50
C PRO A 407 19.89 -15.43 -18.34
N THR A 408 19.80 -16.20 -17.27
CA THR A 408 20.84 -16.18 -16.23
C THR A 408 22.11 -16.81 -16.81
N ALA A 409 23.29 -16.29 -16.42
CA ALA A 409 24.59 -16.85 -16.84
C ALA A 409 24.73 -18.36 -16.55
N ALA A 410 23.98 -18.87 -15.58
CA ALA A 410 23.87 -20.32 -15.30
C ALA A 410 23.12 -21.07 -16.40
N HIS A 411 22.03 -20.53 -16.94
CA HIS A 411 21.28 -21.15 -18.05
C HIS A 411 22.06 -21.09 -19.37
N ALA A 412 22.80 -20.02 -19.62
CA ALA A 412 23.70 -19.92 -20.77
C ALA A 412 24.83 -20.97 -20.70
N LYS A 413 25.42 -21.19 -19.52
CA LYS A 413 26.44 -22.24 -19.33
C LYS A 413 25.87 -23.67 -19.50
N THR A 414 24.66 -23.91 -18.98
CA THR A 414 24.01 -25.24 -19.15
C THR A 414 23.57 -25.47 -20.57
N ALA A 415 23.04 -24.46 -21.27
CA ALA A 415 22.71 -24.57 -22.71
C ALA A 415 23.94 -24.75 -23.58
N LEU A 416 25.05 -24.10 -23.28
CA LEU A 416 26.35 -24.32 -23.99
C LEU A 416 26.95 -25.69 -23.65
N ARG A 417 26.79 -26.20 -22.42
CA ARG A 417 27.24 -27.54 -22.02
C ARG A 417 26.41 -28.63 -22.73
N ASN A 418 25.11 -28.47 -22.82
CA ASN A 418 24.24 -29.40 -23.53
C ASN A 418 24.43 -29.36 -25.06
N ARG A 419 24.80 -28.20 -25.64
CA ARG A 419 25.17 -28.13 -27.07
C ARG A 419 26.52 -28.80 -27.37
N ARG A 420 27.46 -28.82 -26.42
CA ARG A 420 28.73 -29.52 -26.57
C ARG A 420 28.60 -31.05 -26.39
N THR A 421 27.54 -31.54 -25.71
CA THR A 421 27.28 -32.98 -25.52
C THR A 421 26.49 -33.61 -26.70
N ILE A 422 26.01 -32.83 -27.68
CA ILE A 422 25.32 -33.29 -28.88
C ILE A 422 26.26 -33.33 -30.12
N LEU A 423 27.53 -32.94 -29.95
CA LEU A 423 28.54 -32.86 -30.99
C LEU A 423 29.72 -33.87 -30.78
N PHE A 424 29.53 -34.92 -29.95
CA PHE A 424 30.41 -36.08 -29.89
C PHE A 424 29.63 -37.38 -29.93
#